data_7a1661d5adcda18b5e06dbb980660a9d
#
_entry.id   7a1661d5adcda18b5e06dbb980660a9d
#
_cell.length_a   1.000
_cell.length_b   1.000
_cell.length_c   1.000
_cell.angle_alpha   90.00
_cell.angle_beta   90.00
_cell.angle_gamma   90.00
#
_symmetry.space_group_name_H-M   'P 1'
#
loop_
_entity.id
_entity.type
_entity.pdbx_description
1 polymer ?
#
loop_
_entity_poly.entity_id
_entity_poly.type
_entity_poly.pdbx_seq_one_letter_code
_entity_poly.pdbx_strand_id
1 'polypeptide(L)'
;MEICVLVKQVPSTDKVQIDEETGTMIRSELESELNPLDMYAVEEAVRIKENTPQTKITVVTMGPSSAEYALKEAISMGCDEGVLLTDRKFAGADTLATAYTLSQYLKDKHYDIIFAGERATDGETGQVGPSVGTQLDIPIPVSYTHLTLPTILRV
;
A
#
# COMPACT_ATOMS: atom_id res chain seq x y z
N MET A 1 -0.75 19.81 3.70
CA MET A 1 -0.83 18.83 2.61
C MET A 1 -1.44 17.56 3.17
N GLU A 2 -2.35 16.93 2.42
CA GLU A 2 -2.98 15.66 2.79
C GLU A 2 -2.39 14.54 1.91
N ILE A 3 -1.72 13.57 2.51
CA ILE A 3 -1.10 12.44 1.80
C ILE A 3 -1.83 11.15 2.18
N CYS A 4 -2.16 10.34 1.19
CA CYS A 4 -2.62 8.98 1.39
C CYS A 4 -1.50 7.99 1.03
N VAL A 5 -1.31 6.96 1.83
CA VAL A 5 -0.40 5.85 1.50
C VAL A 5 -1.21 4.55 1.49
N LEU A 6 -1.20 3.86 0.35
CA LEU A 6 -1.82 2.54 0.23
C LEU A 6 -0.82 1.48 0.66
N VAL A 7 -1.22 0.65 1.61
CA VAL A 7 -0.35 -0.41 2.14
C VAL A 7 -1.08 -1.75 2.19
N LYS A 8 -0.30 -2.82 2.23
CA LYS A 8 -0.81 -4.19 2.32
C LYS A 8 -0.11 -4.93 3.44
N GLN A 9 -0.88 -5.73 4.18
CA GLN A 9 -0.33 -6.79 5.01
C GLN A 9 0.01 -8.00 4.15
N VAL A 10 1.22 -8.50 4.30
CA VAL A 10 1.70 -9.71 3.62
C VAL A 10 2.21 -10.73 4.65
N PRO A 11 2.23 -12.04 4.31
CA PRO A 11 2.90 -13.03 5.15
C PRO A 11 4.40 -12.73 5.23
N SER A 12 4.97 -12.77 6.43
CA SER A 12 6.42 -12.69 6.59
C SER A 12 7.09 -13.91 5.99
N THR A 13 8.05 -13.68 5.11
CA THR A 13 8.80 -14.75 4.42
C THR A 13 9.95 -15.30 5.26
N ASP A 14 10.33 -14.60 6.33
CA ASP A 14 11.53 -14.96 7.12
C ASP A 14 11.35 -16.18 8.01
N LYS A 15 10.14 -16.71 8.17
CA LYS A 15 9.82 -17.84 9.04
C LYS A 15 9.01 -18.94 8.33
N VAL A 16 9.41 -19.32 7.13
CA VAL A 16 8.84 -20.51 6.49
C VAL A 16 9.35 -21.74 7.21
N GLN A 17 8.54 -22.31 8.10
CA GLN A 17 8.80 -23.65 8.65
C GLN A 17 8.23 -24.68 7.68
N ILE A 18 9.10 -25.61 7.28
CA ILE A 18 8.71 -26.79 6.50
C ILE A 18 8.54 -27.91 7.51
N ASP A 19 7.40 -28.56 7.49
CA ASP A 19 7.16 -29.81 8.21
C ASP A 19 8.08 -30.87 7.61
N GLU A 20 9.03 -31.34 8.38
CA GLU A 20 10.06 -32.32 7.92
C GLU A 20 9.47 -33.68 7.55
N GLU A 21 8.28 -34.04 8.10
CA GLU A 21 7.63 -35.32 7.81
C GLU A 21 6.76 -35.28 6.55
N THR A 22 6.10 -34.15 6.29
CA THR A 22 5.16 -34.02 5.18
C THR A 22 5.71 -33.22 4.01
N GLY A 23 6.82 -32.51 4.19
CA GLY A 23 7.41 -31.60 3.20
C GLY A 23 6.48 -30.40 2.86
N THR A 24 5.43 -30.19 3.66
CA THR A 24 4.47 -29.11 3.46
C THR A 24 4.82 -27.90 4.31
N MET A 25 4.50 -26.73 3.77
CA MET A 25 4.71 -25.47 4.47
C MET A 25 3.70 -25.32 5.61
N ILE A 26 4.19 -25.20 6.85
CA ILE A 26 3.36 -24.94 8.03
C ILE A 26 2.89 -23.48 7.97
N ARG A 27 1.64 -23.27 7.56
CA ARG A 27 1.03 -21.94 7.43
C ARG A 27 0.39 -21.41 8.72
N SER A 28 0.41 -22.19 9.80
CA SER A 28 -0.39 -21.92 11.01
C SER A 28 0.09 -20.75 11.87
N GLU A 29 1.29 -20.22 11.64
CA GLU A 29 1.89 -19.11 12.40
C GLU A 29 2.73 -18.16 11.54
N LEU A 30 2.35 -17.92 10.28
CA LEU A 30 3.03 -16.88 9.52
C LEU A 30 2.74 -15.54 10.19
N GLU A 31 3.73 -14.99 10.85
CA GLU A 31 3.72 -13.61 11.26
C GLU A 31 3.42 -12.78 10.00
N SER A 32 2.52 -11.85 10.13
CA SER A 32 2.18 -10.94 9.04
C SER A 32 2.89 -9.62 9.29
N GLU A 33 3.35 -9.00 8.23
CA GLU A 33 4.11 -7.74 8.28
C GLU A 33 3.55 -6.73 7.27
N LEU A 34 3.92 -5.48 7.44
CA LEU A 34 3.73 -4.47 6.40
C LEU A 34 4.57 -4.86 5.18
N ASN A 35 3.95 -4.84 4.00
CA ASN A 35 4.66 -5.15 2.75
C ASN A 35 5.95 -4.31 2.63
N PRO A 36 7.14 -4.94 2.51
CA PRO A 36 8.41 -4.22 2.48
C PRO A 36 8.50 -3.14 1.39
N LEU A 37 7.84 -3.34 0.25
CA LEU A 37 7.83 -2.35 -0.82
C LEU A 37 6.91 -1.15 -0.52
N ASP A 38 5.89 -1.33 0.32
CA ASP A 38 5.05 -0.22 0.78
C ASP A 38 5.76 0.63 1.84
N MET A 39 6.74 0.07 2.56
CA MET A 39 7.55 0.83 3.51
C MET A 39 8.28 1.99 2.85
N TYR A 40 8.72 1.84 1.59
CA TYR A 40 9.33 2.94 0.83
C TYR A 40 8.33 4.08 0.57
N ALA A 41 7.07 3.73 0.29
CA ALA A 41 6.01 4.71 0.10
C ALA A 41 5.68 5.45 1.42
N VAL A 42 5.65 4.73 2.53
CA VAL A 42 5.48 5.30 3.88
C VAL A 42 6.64 6.23 4.22
N GLU A 43 7.88 5.77 4.02
CA GLU A 43 9.10 6.56 4.29
C GLU A 43 9.13 7.86 3.50
N GLU A 44 8.76 7.82 2.21
CA GLU A 44 8.74 9.05 1.40
C GLU A 44 7.67 10.03 1.87
N ALA A 45 6.49 9.55 2.27
CA ALA A 45 5.46 10.40 2.87
C ALA A 45 5.94 11.05 4.18
N VAL A 46 6.62 10.29 5.05
CA VAL A 46 7.19 10.79 6.29
C VAL A 46 8.27 11.84 6.03
N ARG A 47 9.16 11.61 5.07
CA ARG A 47 10.19 12.60 4.65
C ARG A 47 9.58 13.91 4.16
N ILE A 48 8.48 13.85 3.40
CA ILE A 48 7.75 15.06 2.99
C ILE A 48 7.19 15.79 4.22
N LYS A 49 6.60 15.05 5.17
CA LYS A 49 6.06 15.62 6.40
C LYS A 49 7.14 16.29 7.25
N GLU A 50 8.33 15.70 7.37
CA GLU A 50 9.46 16.30 8.09
C GLU A 50 9.87 17.66 7.50
N ASN A 51 9.81 17.80 6.17
CA ASN A 51 10.11 19.04 5.48
C ASN A 51 8.90 20.01 5.40
N THR A 52 7.69 19.51 5.63
CA THR A 52 6.44 20.27 5.59
C THR A 52 5.56 19.88 6.77
N PRO A 53 5.81 20.44 7.98
CA PRO A 53 5.19 19.97 9.24
C PRO A 53 3.67 20.00 9.32
N GLN A 54 2.98 20.72 8.45
CA GLN A 54 1.53 20.75 8.37
C GLN A 54 0.94 19.61 7.49
N THR A 55 1.79 18.69 7.06
CA THR A 55 1.35 17.53 6.27
C THR A 55 0.70 16.49 7.20
N LYS A 56 -0.47 16.00 6.81
CA LYS A 56 -1.14 14.87 7.43
C LYS A 56 -1.02 13.64 6.53
N ILE A 57 -0.66 12.50 7.12
CA ILE A 57 -0.50 11.23 6.40
C ILE A 57 -1.56 10.23 6.87
N THR A 58 -2.43 9.81 5.97
CA THR A 58 -3.41 8.74 6.20
C THR A 58 -2.95 7.48 5.48
N VAL A 59 -2.80 6.38 6.21
CA VAL A 59 -2.48 5.07 5.64
C VAL A 59 -3.76 4.27 5.46
N VAL A 60 -3.94 3.68 4.28
CA VAL A 60 -5.14 2.92 3.94
C VAL A 60 -4.76 1.50 3.53
N THR A 61 -5.44 0.53 4.10
CA THR A 61 -5.31 -0.88 3.70
C THR A 61 -6.67 -1.53 3.51
N MET A 62 -6.75 -2.50 2.62
CA MET A 62 -7.91 -3.36 2.45
C MET A 62 -7.51 -4.79 2.82
N GLY A 63 -8.20 -5.38 3.78
CA GLY A 63 -7.88 -6.73 4.23
C GLY A 63 -8.73 -7.23 5.40
N PRO A 64 -8.39 -8.39 5.96
CA PRO A 64 -9.00 -8.90 7.18
C PRO A 64 -8.66 -8.01 8.38
N SER A 65 -9.34 -8.23 9.51
CA SER A 65 -9.08 -7.46 10.74
C SER A 65 -7.63 -7.52 11.20
N SER A 66 -6.90 -8.59 10.91
CA SER A 66 -5.45 -8.71 11.19
C SER A 66 -4.61 -7.67 10.46
N ALA A 67 -5.08 -7.11 9.33
CA ALA A 67 -4.35 -6.07 8.59
C ALA A 67 -4.18 -4.76 9.38
N GLU A 68 -4.83 -4.63 10.54
CA GLU A 68 -4.57 -3.57 11.51
C GLU A 68 -3.09 -3.53 11.95
N TYR A 69 -2.39 -4.66 11.92
CA TYR A 69 -0.95 -4.71 12.22
C TYR A 69 -0.13 -3.84 11.28
N ALA A 70 -0.37 -3.94 9.97
CA ALA A 70 0.34 -3.13 8.98
C ALA A 70 0.07 -1.62 9.18
N LEU A 71 -1.14 -1.25 9.59
CA LEU A 71 -1.46 0.14 9.91
C LEU A 71 -0.71 0.62 11.16
N LYS A 72 -0.63 -0.19 12.20
CA LYS A 72 0.12 0.14 13.43
C LYS A 72 1.60 0.33 13.14
N GLU A 73 2.16 -0.51 12.28
CA GLU A 73 3.54 -0.41 11.85
C GLU A 73 3.79 0.90 11.11
N ALA A 74 2.96 1.24 10.11
CA ALA A 74 3.06 2.50 9.38
C ALA A 74 2.86 3.74 10.29
N ILE A 75 1.97 3.66 11.29
CA ILE A 75 1.81 4.73 12.29
C ILE A 75 3.07 4.87 13.14
N SER A 76 3.71 3.77 13.52
CA SER A 76 4.97 3.80 14.27
C SER A 76 6.13 4.44 13.49
N MET A 77 6.06 4.40 12.15
CA MET A 77 7.00 5.07 11.25
C MET A 77 6.77 6.59 11.14
N GLY A 78 5.62 7.10 11.58
CA GLY A 78 5.33 8.55 11.58
C GLY A 78 4.05 8.98 10.87
N CYS A 79 3.22 8.05 10.40
CA CYS A 79 1.90 8.35 9.86
C CYS A 79 0.92 8.76 10.96
N ASP A 80 -0.09 9.56 10.61
CA ASP A 80 -1.01 10.17 11.58
C ASP A 80 -2.28 9.35 11.81
N GLU A 81 -2.77 8.67 10.76
CA GLU A 81 -4.06 7.98 10.79
C GLU A 81 -4.00 6.70 9.96
N GLY A 82 -4.65 5.65 10.47
CA GLY A 82 -4.81 4.39 9.76
C GLY A 82 -6.27 4.09 9.45
N VAL A 83 -6.56 3.64 8.23
CA VAL A 83 -7.88 3.25 7.77
C VAL A 83 -7.86 1.81 7.27
N LEU A 84 -8.67 0.97 7.89
CA LEU A 84 -8.86 -0.42 7.49
C LEU A 84 -10.20 -0.59 6.76
N LEU A 85 -10.13 -0.95 5.49
CA LEU A 85 -11.29 -1.37 4.72
C LEU A 85 -11.45 -2.89 4.87
N THR A 86 -12.43 -3.31 5.65
CA THR A 86 -12.63 -4.74 5.96
C THR A 86 -14.09 -5.14 5.82
N ASP A 87 -14.33 -6.21 5.09
CA ASP A 87 -15.61 -6.91 4.97
C ASP A 87 -15.31 -8.34 4.51
N ARG A 88 -16.13 -9.30 4.91
CA ARG A 88 -16.06 -10.70 4.43
C ARG A 88 -16.19 -10.82 2.91
N LYS A 89 -16.90 -9.89 2.28
CA LYS A 89 -17.09 -9.82 0.82
C LYS A 89 -15.81 -9.48 0.07
N PHE A 90 -14.80 -8.94 0.74
CA PHE A 90 -13.50 -8.63 0.13
C PHE A 90 -12.59 -9.85 0.04
N ALA A 91 -12.95 -10.96 0.68
CA ALA A 91 -12.16 -12.19 0.63
C ALA A 91 -12.07 -12.72 -0.82
N GLY A 92 -10.85 -12.98 -1.27
CA GLY A 92 -10.59 -13.44 -2.65
C GLY A 92 -10.72 -12.36 -3.73
N ALA A 93 -10.79 -11.07 -3.35
CA ALA A 93 -10.76 -9.98 -4.31
C ALA A 93 -9.49 -10.02 -5.14
N ASP A 94 -9.65 -9.93 -6.46
CA ASP A 94 -8.54 -9.74 -7.39
C ASP A 94 -8.03 -8.29 -7.38
N THR A 95 -7.05 -8.01 -8.22
CA THR A 95 -6.44 -6.67 -8.36
C THR A 95 -7.47 -5.62 -8.76
N LEU A 96 -8.42 -5.95 -9.65
CA LEU A 96 -9.42 -5.01 -10.12
C LEU A 96 -10.43 -4.68 -9.01
N ALA A 97 -10.95 -5.68 -8.33
CA ALA A 97 -11.89 -5.49 -7.22
C ALA A 97 -11.24 -4.74 -6.05
N THR A 98 -9.96 -5.03 -5.76
CA THR A 98 -9.18 -4.32 -4.74
C THR A 98 -9.03 -2.85 -5.11
N ALA A 99 -8.58 -2.55 -6.33
CA ALA A 99 -8.42 -1.18 -6.81
C ALA A 99 -9.76 -0.42 -6.82
N TYR A 100 -10.84 -1.08 -7.22
CA TYR A 100 -12.18 -0.49 -7.20
C TYR A 100 -12.62 -0.12 -5.77
N THR A 101 -12.44 -1.01 -4.81
CA THR A 101 -12.79 -0.76 -3.41
C THR A 101 -12.01 0.40 -2.83
N LEU A 102 -10.69 0.43 -3.05
CA LEU A 102 -9.82 1.53 -2.63
C LEU A 102 -10.24 2.86 -3.28
N SER A 103 -10.48 2.88 -4.59
CA SER A 103 -10.88 4.10 -5.29
C SER A 103 -12.25 4.61 -4.83
N GLN A 104 -13.21 3.73 -4.48
CA GLN A 104 -14.49 4.16 -3.92
C GLN A 104 -14.35 4.87 -2.56
N TYR A 105 -13.39 4.43 -1.73
CA TYR A 105 -13.07 5.14 -0.50
C TYR A 105 -12.39 6.48 -0.77
N LEU A 106 -11.45 6.51 -1.72
CA LEU A 106 -10.59 7.67 -2.00
C LEU A 106 -11.30 8.80 -2.75
N LYS A 107 -12.27 8.48 -3.61
CA LYS A 107 -12.93 9.46 -4.50
C LYS A 107 -13.59 10.64 -3.80
N ASP A 108 -14.07 10.43 -2.57
CA ASP A 108 -14.73 11.45 -1.76
C ASP A 108 -13.76 12.13 -0.76
N LYS A 109 -12.47 11.83 -0.89
CA LYS A 109 -11.40 12.40 -0.07
C LYS A 109 -10.55 13.37 -0.87
N HIS A 110 -10.03 14.37 -0.18
CA HIS A 110 -9.16 15.37 -0.78
C HIS A 110 -7.71 15.07 -0.37
N TYR A 111 -7.05 14.20 -1.13
CA TYR A 111 -5.62 13.95 -0.98
C TYR A 111 -4.85 14.68 -2.08
N ASP A 112 -3.78 15.38 -1.69
CA ASP A 112 -2.89 16.06 -2.64
C ASP A 112 -2.01 15.03 -3.37
N ILE A 113 -1.61 13.95 -2.65
CA ILE A 113 -0.77 12.87 -3.18
C ILE A 113 -1.27 11.53 -2.65
N ILE A 114 -1.26 10.52 -3.51
CA ILE A 114 -1.48 9.13 -3.14
C ILE A 114 -0.22 8.34 -3.47
N PHE A 115 0.42 7.75 -2.46
CA PHE A 115 1.54 6.84 -2.62
C PHE A 115 1.07 5.39 -2.56
N ALA A 116 1.74 4.54 -3.32
CA ALA A 116 1.59 3.09 -3.27
C ALA A 116 2.96 2.45 -3.52
N GLY A 117 3.24 1.34 -2.87
CA GLY A 117 4.39 0.51 -3.21
C GLY A 117 4.26 -0.04 -4.63
N GLU A 118 5.39 -0.40 -5.22
CA GLU A 118 5.42 -0.94 -6.59
C GLU A 118 4.54 -2.19 -6.72
N ARG A 119 4.64 -3.10 -5.74
CA ARG A 119 3.92 -4.38 -5.73
C ARG A 119 3.89 -4.97 -4.31
N ALA A 120 3.01 -5.93 -4.09
CA ALA A 120 3.02 -6.75 -2.88
C ALA A 120 3.86 -8.01 -3.09
N THR A 121 4.63 -8.42 -2.08
CA THR A 121 5.54 -9.56 -2.17
C THR A 121 4.82 -10.92 -2.27
N ASP A 122 3.56 -10.98 -1.90
CA ASP A 122 2.72 -12.20 -1.96
C ASP A 122 2.00 -12.41 -3.30
N GLY A 123 1.67 -11.34 -4.01
CA GLY A 123 0.89 -11.41 -5.27
C GLY A 123 1.59 -10.86 -6.50
N GLU A 124 2.58 -10.02 -6.33
CA GLU A 124 3.50 -9.48 -7.35
C GLU A 124 2.87 -8.86 -8.61
N THR A 125 1.58 -8.49 -8.58
CA THR A 125 0.89 -7.99 -9.79
C THR A 125 1.36 -6.59 -10.20
N GLY A 126 1.78 -5.73 -9.27
CA GLY A 126 2.18 -4.35 -9.54
C GLY A 126 1.07 -3.46 -10.13
N GLN A 127 -0.18 -3.88 -10.06
CA GLN A 127 -1.28 -3.22 -10.78
C GLN A 127 -2.23 -2.41 -9.90
N VAL A 128 -2.22 -2.58 -8.58
CA VAL A 128 -3.18 -1.91 -7.69
C VAL A 128 -3.03 -0.39 -7.75
N GLY A 129 -1.82 0.13 -7.56
CA GLY A 129 -1.55 1.57 -7.61
C GLY A 129 -1.99 2.22 -8.93
N PRO A 130 -1.50 1.75 -10.09
CA PRO A 130 -1.93 2.25 -11.39
C PRO A 130 -3.43 2.14 -11.64
N SER A 131 -4.06 1.04 -11.22
CA SER A 131 -5.51 0.84 -11.37
C SER A 131 -6.32 1.83 -10.52
N VAL A 132 -5.89 2.10 -9.29
CA VAL A 132 -6.53 3.10 -8.43
C VAL A 132 -6.44 4.48 -9.07
N GLY A 133 -5.25 4.90 -9.53
CA GLY A 133 -5.08 6.20 -10.17
C GLY A 133 -5.91 6.33 -11.46
N THR A 134 -6.00 5.27 -12.27
CA THR A 134 -6.86 5.24 -13.46
C THR A 134 -8.34 5.41 -13.09
N GLN A 135 -8.82 4.74 -12.04
CA GLN A 135 -10.22 4.84 -11.60
C GLN A 135 -10.55 6.20 -10.97
N LEU A 136 -9.57 6.88 -10.43
CA LEU A 136 -9.71 8.24 -9.88
C LEU A 136 -9.49 9.33 -10.93
N ASP A 137 -9.10 8.98 -12.16
CA ASP A 137 -8.75 9.91 -13.24
C ASP A 137 -7.65 10.92 -12.84
N ILE A 138 -6.62 10.43 -12.14
CA ILE A 138 -5.48 11.23 -11.69
C ILE A 138 -4.18 10.77 -12.37
N PRO A 139 -3.18 11.69 -12.56
CA PRO A 139 -1.88 11.33 -13.11
C PRO A 139 -1.16 10.26 -12.28
N ILE A 140 -0.55 9.29 -12.98
CA ILE A 140 0.11 8.13 -12.34
C ILE A 140 1.58 8.08 -12.78
N PRO A 141 2.50 8.76 -12.08
CA PRO A 141 3.92 8.55 -12.29
C PRO A 141 4.35 7.25 -11.61
N VAL A 142 4.74 6.24 -12.39
CA VAL A 142 5.12 4.90 -11.89
C VAL A 142 6.62 4.68 -11.84
N SER A 143 7.42 5.61 -12.34
CA SER A 143 8.87 5.55 -12.26
C SER A 143 9.48 6.93 -12.43
N TYR A 144 10.78 7.04 -12.11
CA TYR A 144 11.54 8.28 -12.33
C TYR A 144 11.49 8.75 -13.79
N THR A 145 11.43 7.82 -14.74
CA THR A 145 11.30 8.12 -16.18
C THR A 145 10.04 8.94 -16.47
N HIS A 146 8.91 8.62 -15.86
CA HIS A 146 7.68 9.39 -16.01
C HIS A 146 7.79 10.81 -15.48
N LEU A 147 8.55 11.02 -14.41
CA LEU A 147 8.76 12.34 -13.82
C LEU A 147 9.70 13.22 -14.67
N THR A 148 10.61 12.62 -15.45
CA THR A 148 11.63 13.34 -16.23
C THR A 148 11.22 13.61 -17.68
N LEU A 149 10.37 12.80 -18.29
CA LEU A 149 9.92 12.96 -19.67
C LEU A 149 9.41 14.37 -20.01
N PRO A 150 8.56 15.03 -19.21
CA PRO A 150 8.12 16.40 -19.48
C PRO A 150 9.26 17.41 -19.53
N THR A 151 10.35 17.17 -18.82
CA THR A 151 11.54 18.04 -18.82
C THR A 151 12.36 17.85 -20.10
N ILE A 152 12.48 16.64 -20.60
CA ILE A 152 13.19 16.31 -21.84
C ILE A 152 12.47 16.89 -23.06
N LEU A 153 11.14 16.90 -23.06
CA LEU A 153 10.34 17.41 -24.17
C LEU A 153 10.32 18.95 -24.26
N ARG A 154 10.87 19.65 -23.29
CA ARG A 154 10.95 21.13 -23.28
C ARG A 154 12.30 21.67 -23.76
N VAL A 155 13.21 20.82 -24.10
CA VAL A 155 14.49 21.16 -24.70
C VAL A 155 14.38 21.07 -26.22
#